data_79be4fa14094885d4ad85dd8c9e04270
#
_entry.id   79be4fa14094885d4ad85dd8c9e04270
#
_cell.length_a   1.000
_cell.length_b   1.000
_cell.length_c   1.000
_cell.angle_alpha   90.00
_cell.angle_beta   90.00
_cell.angle_gamma   90.00
#
_symmetry.space_group_name_H-M   'P 1'
#
loop_
_entity.id
_entity.type
_entity.pdbx_description
1 polymer ?
#
loop_
_entity_poly.entity_id
_entity_poly.type
_entity_poly.pdbx_seq_one_letter_code
_entity_poly.pdbx_strand_id
1 'polypeptide(L)'
;MVLCVPLMFINLLVAWIWLQLLYLPLPCSARKSDSDEASAGDNVRRLLQSRYDELGSLTRHEKSVLVMFIILVLLWMTRSPGFVSGWGELFPAGVADATPALLVSLIMFVLPVSADGGPMLTWTLVQTKLAWGVIILLGGGFALAEGAERL
;
A
#
# COMPACT_ATOMS: atom_id res chain seq x y z
N MET A 1 -7.42 -14.23 -11.77
CA MET A 1 -7.23 -12.88 -11.19
C MET A 1 -8.47 -11.99 -11.28
N VAL A 2 -9.21 -11.99 -12.38
CA VAL A 2 -10.38 -11.11 -12.58
C VAL A 2 -11.48 -11.27 -11.54
N LEU A 3 -11.71 -12.49 -11.06
CA LEU A 3 -12.69 -12.77 -10.00
C LEU A 3 -12.24 -12.35 -8.59
N CYS A 4 -10.94 -12.25 -8.35
CA CYS A 4 -10.43 -11.87 -7.03
C CYS A 4 -10.63 -10.39 -6.71
N VAL A 5 -10.59 -9.52 -7.72
CA VAL A 5 -10.77 -8.08 -7.54
C VAL A 5 -12.18 -7.73 -7.05
N PRO A 6 -13.27 -8.19 -7.70
CA PRO A 6 -14.61 -7.92 -7.19
C PRO A 6 -14.88 -8.56 -5.82
N LEU A 7 -14.36 -9.76 -5.55
CA LEU A 7 -14.44 -10.40 -4.24
C LEU A 7 -13.73 -9.58 -3.15
N MET A 8 -12.58 -9.00 -3.45
CA MET A 8 -11.86 -8.12 -2.54
C MET A 8 -12.67 -6.86 -2.22
N PHE A 9 -13.28 -6.24 -3.23
CA PHE A 9 -14.14 -5.06 -3.03
C PHE A 9 -15.38 -5.39 -2.22
N ILE A 10 -16.02 -6.53 -2.49
CA ILE A 10 -17.19 -6.99 -1.71
C ILE A 10 -16.79 -7.22 -0.25
N ASN A 11 -15.66 -7.88 0.00
CA ASN A 11 -15.16 -8.13 1.35
C ASN A 11 -14.85 -6.83 2.09
N LEU A 12 -14.27 -5.86 1.40
CA LEU A 12 -13.94 -4.54 1.94
C LEU A 12 -15.21 -3.73 2.25
N LEU A 13 -16.22 -3.80 1.38
CA LEU A 13 -17.54 -3.20 1.61
C LEU A 13 -18.26 -3.84 2.81
N VAL A 14 -18.26 -5.16 2.90
CA VAL A 14 -18.87 -5.89 4.02
C VAL A 14 -18.16 -5.53 5.33
N ALA A 15 -16.84 -5.50 5.36
CA ALA A 15 -16.08 -5.09 6.54
C ALA A 15 -16.37 -3.63 6.92
N TRP A 16 -16.46 -2.74 5.94
CA TRP A 16 -16.79 -1.32 6.16
C TRP A 16 -18.20 -1.15 6.74
N ILE A 17 -19.21 -1.83 6.16
CA ILE A 17 -20.59 -1.81 6.67
C ILE A 17 -20.65 -2.39 8.09
N TRP A 18 -19.91 -3.50 8.34
CA TRP A 18 -19.85 -4.12 9.65
C TRP A 18 -19.26 -3.18 10.71
N LEU A 19 -18.17 -2.49 10.38
CA LEU A 19 -17.57 -1.49 11.26
C LEU A 19 -18.50 -0.31 11.49
N GLN A 20 -19.21 0.15 10.46
CA GLN A 20 -20.21 1.21 10.60
C GLN A 20 -21.34 0.79 11.55
N LEU A 21 -21.86 -0.43 11.41
CA LEU A 21 -22.91 -0.95 12.29
C LEU A 21 -22.43 -1.16 13.73
N LEU A 22 -21.15 -1.50 13.93
CA LEU A 22 -20.59 -1.77 15.25
C LEU A 22 -20.20 -0.48 16.00
N TYR A 23 -19.65 0.50 15.30
CA TYR A 23 -19.07 1.71 15.89
C TYR A 23 -19.94 2.96 15.73
N LEU A 24 -20.87 3.02 14.78
CA LEU A 24 -21.88 4.08 14.79
C LEU A 24 -23.05 3.60 15.65
N PRO A 25 -23.34 4.25 16.77
CA PRO A 25 -24.56 3.98 17.50
C PRO A 25 -25.76 4.29 16.60
N LEU A 26 -26.60 3.28 16.39
CA LEU A 26 -27.88 3.45 15.69
C LEU A 26 -28.63 4.64 16.30
N PRO A 27 -29.18 5.55 15.48
CA PRO A 27 -29.79 6.80 15.94
C PRO A 27 -30.99 6.61 16.91
N CYS A 28 -31.36 5.37 17.20
CA CYS A 28 -32.45 5.08 18.15
C CYS A 28 -32.02 5.05 19.63
N SER A 29 -30.72 5.10 19.98
CA SER A 29 -30.27 5.04 21.37
C SER A 29 -29.56 6.32 21.86
N ALA A 30 -29.51 7.37 21.04
CA ALA A 30 -28.89 8.64 21.39
C ALA A 30 -29.84 9.51 22.23
N ARG A 31 -30.04 9.12 23.46
CA ARG A 31 -30.69 10.00 24.45
C ARG A 31 -30.00 9.89 25.81
N LYS A 32 -28.69 10.16 25.84
CA LYS A 32 -28.00 10.61 27.08
C LYS A 32 -26.50 10.75 26.83
N SER A 33 -26.09 11.92 26.54
CA SER A 33 -24.87 12.70 26.78
C SER A 33 -24.41 13.50 25.55
N ASP A 34 -25.26 14.40 25.11
CA ASP A 34 -24.96 15.31 23.97
C ASP A 34 -23.82 16.31 24.22
N SER A 35 -23.37 16.47 25.46
CA SER A 35 -22.33 17.45 25.78
C SER A 35 -20.89 16.91 25.69
N ASP A 36 -20.69 15.66 26.04
CA ASP A 36 -19.32 15.08 26.08
C ASP A 36 -18.91 14.48 24.72
N GLU A 37 -19.84 13.91 23.98
CA GLU A 37 -19.57 13.38 22.63
C GLU A 37 -19.36 14.49 21.58
N ALA A 38 -20.12 15.60 21.69
CA ALA A 38 -19.92 16.75 20.82
C ALA A 38 -18.55 17.40 21.05
N SER A 39 -18.11 17.51 22.30
CA SER A 39 -16.78 18.04 22.62
C SER A 39 -15.65 17.09 22.22
N ALA A 40 -15.85 15.78 22.35
CA ALA A 40 -14.89 14.78 21.87
C ALA A 40 -14.78 14.78 20.35
N GLY A 41 -15.91 14.85 19.64
CA GLY A 41 -15.94 14.94 18.18
C GLY A 41 -15.25 16.20 17.64
N ASP A 42 -15.46 17.34 18.30
CA ASP A 42 -14.83 18.61 17.93
C ASP A 42 -13.33 18.62 18.21
N ASN A 43 -12.90 18.00 19.31
CA ASN A 43 -11.48 17.82 19.63
C ASN A 43 -10.78 16.89 18.62
N VAL A 44 -11.40 15.77 18.22
CA VAL A 44 -10.89 14.88 17.19
C VAL A 44 -10.79 15.61 15.85
N ARG A 45 -11.82 16.38 15.50
CA ARG A 45 -11.84 17.15 14.25
C ARG A 45 -10.75 18.23 14.23
N ARG A 46 -10.53 18.93 15.34
CA ARG A 46 -9.46 19.92 15.48
C ARG A 46 -8.08 19.26 15.39
N LEU A 47 -7.88 18.11 16.05
CA LEU A 47 -6.65 17.33 15.95
C LEU A 47 -6.39 16.85 14.51
N LEU A 48 -7.42 16.36 13.81
CA LEU A 48 -7.32 15.97 12.41
C LEU A 48 -7.00 17.17 11.50
N GLN A 49 -7.66 18.30 11.75
CA GLN A 49 -7.41 19.53 11.00
C GLN A 49 -5.98 20.02 11.21
N SER A 50 -5.52 20.06 12.46
CA SER A 50 -4.15 20.44 12.79
C SER A 50 -3.12 19.50 12.15
N ARG A 51 -3.37 18.20 12.15
CA ARG A 51 -2.52 17.22 11.45
C ARG A 51 -2.54 17.37 9.94
N TYR A 52 -3.70 17.70 9.38
CA TYR A 52 -3.83 17.96 7.95
C TYR A 52 -3.09 19.23 7.54
N ASP A 53 -3.16 20.29 8.36
CA ASP A 53 -2.46 21.55 8.14
C ASP A 53 -0.93 21.40 8.31
N GLU A 54 -0.49 20.53 9.22
CA GLU A 54 0.92 20.16 9.39
C GLU A 54 1.49 19.38 8.18
N LEU A 55 0.67 18.60 7.46
CA LEU A 55 1.14 17.88 6.27
C LEU A 55 1.53 18.83 5.13
N GLY A 56 0.92 20.01 5.07
CA GLY A 56 1.23 20.99 4.02
C GLY A 56 0.87 20.54 2.60
N SER A 57 1.45 21.19 1.61
CA SER A 57 1.27 20.83 0.21
C SER A 57 2.19 19.67 -0.18
N LEU A 58 1.68 18.74 -0.98
CA LEU A 58 2.43 17.61 -1.55
C LEU A 58 3.75 18.07 -2.17
N THR A 59 4.84 17.60 -1.61
CA THR A 59 6.20 17.90 -2.11
C THR A 59 6.45 17.23 -3.47
N ARG A 60 7.42 17.73 -4.22
CA ARG A 60 7.81 17.10 -5.50
C ARG A 60 8.26 15.66 -5.32
N HIS A 61 8.94 15.38 -4.20
CA HIS A 61 9.38 14.04 -3.85
C HIS A 61 8.20 13.08 -3.66
N GLU A 62 7.18 13.47 -2.89
CA GLU A 62 5.97 12.67 -2.65
C GLU A 62 5.19 12.40 -3.94
N LYS A 63 5.05 13.41 -4.80
CA LYS A 63 4.42 13.24 -6.12
C LYS A 63 5.15 12.21 -6.98
N SER A 64 6.47 12.25 -6.98
CA SER A 64 7.28 11.33 -7.77
C SER A 64 7.18 9.90 -7.24
N VAL A 65 7.20 9.70 -5.92
CA VAL A 65 6.98 8.39 -5.30
C VAL A 65 5.58 7.87 -5.64
N LEU A 66 4.55 8.73 -5.58
CA LEU A 66 3.18 8.35 -5.93
C LEU A 66 3.07 7.92 -7.40
N VAL A 67 3.71 8.65 -8.32
CA VAL A 67 3.74 8.30 -9.75
C VAL A 67 4.41 6.94 -9.95
N MET A 68 5.55 6.67 -9.31
CA MET A 68 6.23 5.38 -9.39
C MET A 68 5.37 4.24 -8.83
N PHE A 69 4.66 4.49 -7.74
CA PHE A 69 3.72 3.51 -7.18
C PHE A 69 2.57 3.20 -8.14
N ILE A 70 1.97 4.22 -8.77
CA ILE A 70 0.92 4.04 -9.78
C ILE A 70 1.46 3.23 -10.96
N ILE A 71 2.66 3.54 -11.45
CA ILE A 71 3.31 2.79 -12.54
C ILE A 71 3.47 1.32 -12.14
N LEU A 72 3.94 1.04 -10.93
CA LEU A 72 4.09 -0.33 -10.44
C LEU A 72 2.77 -1.09 -10.42
N VAL A 73 1.70 -0.47 -9.91
CA VAL A 73 0.36 -1.07 -9.89
C VAL A 73 -0.14 -1.33 -11.30
N LEU A 74 0.05 -0.40 -12.23
CA LEU A 74 -0.30 -0.57 -13.64
C LEU A 74 0.49 -1.71 -14.29
N LEU A 75 1.79 -1.82 -14.02
CA LEU A 75 2.60 -2.92 -14.50
C LEU A 75 2.07 -4.28 -14.00
N TRP A 76 1.65 -4.36 -12.76
CA TRP A 76 1.06 -5.59 -12.21
C TRP A 76 -0.29 -5.92 -12.84
N MET A 77 -1.16 -4.92 -13.02
CA MET A 77 -2.49 -5.13 -13.61
C MET A 77 -2.42 -5.52 -15.09
N THR A 78 -1.46 -4.95 -15.83
CA THR A 78 -1.31 -5.21 -17.27
C THR A 78 -0.46 -6.44 -17.58
N ARG A 79 0.15 -7.08 -16.59
CA ARG A 79 1.00 -8.26 -16.78
C ARG A 79 0.22 -9.46 -17.36
N SER A 80 -0.92 -9.78 -16.78
CA SER A 80 -1.81 -10.86 -17.24
C SER A 80 -3.27 -10.53 -16.89
N PRO A 81 -3.92 -9.64 -17.65
CA PRO A 81 -5.28 -9.19 -17.33
C PRO A 81 -6.35 -10.27 -17.57
N GLY A 82 -6.03 -11.37 -18.27
CA GLY A 82 -6.93 -12.50 -18.51
C GLY A 82 -7.90 -12.31 -19.67
N PHE A 83 -8.07 -11.09 -20.19
CA PHE A 83 -8.91 -10.81 -21.37
C PHE A 83 -8.08 -10.55 -22.62
N VAL A 84 -6.84 -10.11 -22.45
CA VAL A 84 -5.88 -9.78 -23.51
C VAL A 84 -4.53 -10.33 -23.08
N SER A 85 -3.71 -10.74 -24.07
CA SER A 85 -2.32 -11.13 -23.81
C SER A 85 -1.59 -9.99 -23.13
N GLY A 86 -1.16 -10.23 -21.88
CA GLY A 86 -0.40 -9.26 -21.12
C GLY A 86 1.07 -9.23 -21.51
N TRP A 87 1.80 -8.18 -21.12
CA TRP A 87 3.23 -8.08 -21.41
C TRP A 87 4.05 -9.23 -20.78
N GLY A 88 3.54 -9.90 -19.74
CA GLY A 88 4.19 -11.05 -19.12
C GLY A 88 4.31 -12.26 -20.06
N GLU A 89 3.45 -12.37 -21.06
CA GLU A 89 3.48 -13.45 -22.05
C GLU A 89 4.50 -13.19 -23.18
N LEU A 90 4.97 -11.96 -23.32
CA LEU A 90 6.02 -11.61 -24.30
C LEU A 90 7.39 -12.23 -23.97
N PHE A 91 7.57 -12.66 -22.73
CA PHE A 91 8.82 -13.25 -22.24
C PHE A 91 8.68 -14.77 -22.11
N PRO A 92 9.38 -15.57 -22.93
CA PRO A 92 9.23 -17.04 -22.96
C PRO A 92 9.65 -17.74 -21.66
N ALA A 93 10.47 -17.11 -20.85
CA ALA A 93 10.91 -17.66 -19.55
C ALA A 93 9.93 -17.42 -18.38
N GLY A 94 8.81 -16.74 -18.64
CA GLY A 94 7.90 -16.29 -17.58
C GLY A 94 8.54 -15.21 -16.68
N VAL A 95 7.85 -14.12 -16.51
CA VAL A 95 8.31 -13.03 -15.63
C VAL A 95 7.65 -13.20 -14.27
N ALA A 96 8.44 -13.28 -13.20
CA ALA A 96 7.93 -13.36 -11.83
C ALA A 96 7.23 -12.04 -11.43
N ASP A 97 6.27 -12.12 -10.51
CA ASP A 97 5.58 -10.93 -9.98
C ASP A 97 6.52 -9.95 -9.28
N ALA A 98 7.67 -10.42 -8.81
CA ALA A 98 8.70 -9.61 -8.19
C ALA A 98 9.51 -8.75 -9.20
N THR A 99 9.54 -9.13 -10.48
CA THR A 99 10.37 -8.44 -11.50
C THR A 99 10.03 -6.95 -11.65
N PRO A 100 8.76 -6.54 -11.86
CA PRO A 100 8.43 -5.12 -11.95
C PRO A 100 8.70 -4.38 -10.64
N ALA A 101 8.53 -5.02 -9.48
CA ALA A 101 8.81 -4.40 -8.20
C ALA A 101 10.31 -4.11 -8.02
N LEU A 102 11.17 -5.06 -8.39
CA LEU A 102 12.63 -4.87 -8.37
C LEU A 102 13.07 -3.79 -9.37
N LEU A 103 12.52 -3.81 -10.58
CA LEU A 103 12.84 -2.80 -11.60
C LEU A 103 12.49 -1.38 -11.12
N VAL A 104 11.26 -1.17 -10.63
CA VAL A 104 10.82 0.13 -10.11
C VAL A 104 11.68 0.56 -8.92
N SER A 105 12.01 -0.37 -8.01
CA SER A 105 12.89 -0.07 -6.88
C SER A 105 14.28 0.38 -7.31
N LEU A 106 14.88 -0.28 -8.31
CA LEU A 106 16.17 0.12 -8.87
C LEU A 106 16.10 1.52 -9.51
N ILE A 107 15.02 1.78 -10.26
CA ILE A 107 14.79 3.10 -10.87
C ILE A 107 14.72 4.18 -9.79
N MET A 108 14.05 3.91 -8.66
CA MET A 108 13.95 4.88 -7.56
C MET A 108 15.31 5.21 -6.90
N PHE A 109 16.28 4.30 -6.95
CA PHE A 109 17.65 4.58 -6.48
C PHE A 109 18.43 5.47 -7.43
N VAL A 110 18.12 5.43 -8.73
CA VAL A 110 18.87 6.14 -9.77
C VAL A 110 18.26 7.51 -10.07
N LEU A 111 16.94 7.66 -9.98
CA LEU A 111 16.24 8.89 -10.33
C LEU A 111 16.47 10.00 -9.28
N PRO A 112 17.11 11.12 -9.66
CA PRO A 112 17.19 12.30 -8.82
C PRO A 112 15.85 13.05 -8.86
N VAL A 113 15.24 13.26 -7.71
CA VAL A 113 13.94 13.98 -7.62
C VAL A 113 14.01 15.17 -6.67
N SER A 114 15.01 15.19 -5.79
CA SER A 114 15.19 16.30 -4.86
C SER A 114 15.68 17.55 -5.60
N ALA A 115 15.25 18.72 -5.13
CA ALA A 115 15.77 20.00 -5.65
C ALA A 115 17.30 20.11 -5.53
N ASP A 116 17.88 19.37 -4.58
CA ASP A 116 19.32 19.29 -4.31
C ASP A 116 20.03 18.16 -5.10
N GLY A 117 19.35 17.52 -6.08
CA GLY A 117 19.91 16.46 -6.92
C GLY A 117 20.06 15.09 -6.22
N GLY A 118 19.49 14.91 -5.03
CA GLY A 118 19.54 13.64 -4.32
C GLY A 118 18.63 12.56 -4.94
N PRO A 119 18.99 11.26 -4.81
CA PRO A 119 18.16 10.15 -5.29
C PRO A 119 16.84 10.10 -4.53
N MET A 120 15.80 9.59 -5.20
CA MET A 120 14.47 9.42 -4.61
C MET A 120 14.49 8.46 -3.42
N LEU A 121 15.32 7.42 -3.48
CA LEU A 121 15.49 6.42 -2.45
C LEU A 121 16.97 6.31 -2.07
N THR A 122 17.28 6.47 -0.77
CA THR A 122 18.65 6.32 -0.26
C THR A 122 18.80 4.99 0.46
N TRP A 123 19.98 4.38 0.36
CA TRP A 123 20.28 3.12 1.04
C TRP A 123 20.09 3.22 2.56
N THR A 124 20.48 4.34 3.14
CA THR A 124 20.31 4.59 4.59
C THR A 124 18.83 4.55 5.00
N LEU A 125 17.95 5.11 4.18
CA LEU A 125 16.51 5.08 4.44
C LEU A 125 15.96 3.63 4.37
N VAL A 126 16.36 2.88 3.36
CA VAL A 126 15.98 1.47 3.20
C VAL A 126 16.47 0.66 4.39
N GLN A 127 17.73 0.84 4.79
CA GLN A 127 18.34 0.10 5.87
C GLN A 127 17.65 0.34 7.22
N THR A 128 17.20 1.57 7.48
CA THR A 128 16.57 1.96 8.75
C THR A 128 15.06 1.73 8.80
N LYS A 129 14.38 1.83 7.67
CA LYS A 129 12.90 1.76 7.63
C LYS A 129 12.35 0.42 7.20
N LEU A 130 13.15 -0.40 6.49
CA LEU A 130 12.71 -1.71 6.06
C LEU A 130 12.74 -2.70 7.23
N ALA A 131 11.71 -3.52 7.35
CA ALA A 131 11.62 -4.57 8.36
C ALA A 131 12.45 -5.79 7.95
N TRP A 132 13.78 -5.69 7.99
CA TRP A 132 14.70 -6.75 7.56
C TRP A 132 14.44 -8.09 8.22
N GLY A 133 14.04 -8.09 9.50
CA GLY A 133 13.71 -9.31 10.23
C GLY A 133 12.57 -10.11 9.59
N VAL A 134 11.55 -9.42 9.09
CA VAL A 134 10.41 -10.05 8.40
C VAL A 134 10.87 -10.66 7.06
N ILE A 135 11.69 -9.94 6.30
CA ILE A 135 12.20 -10.41 4.99
C ILE A 135 13.04 -11.67 5.17
N ILE A 136 13.97 -11.67 6.15
CA ILE A 136 14.84 -12.81 6.43
C ILE A 136 14.01 -14.00 6.93
N LEU A 137 13.03 -13.75 7.81
CA LEU A 137 12.17 -14.81 8.35
C LEU A 137 11.35 -15.47 7.23
N LEU A 138 10.72 -14.67 6.36
CA LEU A 138 9.95 -15.19 5.23
C LEU A 138 10.86 -15.94 4.23
N GLY A 139 12.01 -15.37 3.87
CA GLY A 139 12.96 -16.00 2.96
C GLY A 139 13.50 -17.32 3.52
N GLY A 140 13.83 -17.36 4.80
CA GLY A 140 14.23 -18.57 5.49
C GLY A 140 13.13 -19.63 5.55
N GLY A 141 11.89 -19.21 5.80
CA GLY A 141 10.73 -20.12 5.78
C GLY A 141 10.47 -20.75 4.41
N PHE A 142 10.56 -19.99 3.34
CA PHE A 142 10.44 -20.53 1.97
C PHE A 142 11.57 -21.47 1.61
N ALA A 143 12.82 -21.14 1.98
CA ALA A 143 13.96 -22.00 1.73
C ALA A 143 13.85 -23.34 2.48
N LEU A 144 13.37 -23.33 3.72
CA LEU A 144 13.12 -24.55 4.49
C LEU A 144 11.98 -25.39 3.89
N ALA A 145 10.89 -24.76 3.46
CA ALA A 145 9.78 -25.45 2.82
C ALA A 145 10.20 -26.13 1.52
N GLU A 146 10.93 -25.43 0.66
CA GLU A 146 11.48 -26.00 -0.58
C GLU A 146 12.49 -27.12 -0.31
N GLY A 147 13.33 -26.96 0.72
CA GLY A 147 14.29 -27.99 1.13
C GLY A 147 13.60 -29.27 1.63
N ALA A 148 12.48 -29.13 2.33
CA ALA A 148 11.69 -30.25 2.82
C ALA A 148 10.92 -30.99 1.71
N GLU A 149 10.51 -30.32 0.66
CA GLU A 149 9.84 -30.96 -0.50
C GLU A 149 10.80 -31.77 -1.38
N ARG A 150 12.11 -31.47 -1.32
CA ARG A 150 13.13 -32.16 -2.13
C ARG A 150 13.77 -33.37 -1.42
N LEU A 151 13.47 -33.58 -0.15
CA LEU A 151 13.92 -34.74 0.65
C LEU A 151 12.91 -35.89 0.60
#